data_c30a34a4ad9ac42eae855715fd6997a6
#
_entry.id   c30a34a4ad9ac42eae855715fd6997a6
#
_cell.length_a   1.000
_cell.length_b   1.000
_cell.length_c   1.000
_cell.angle_alpha   90.00
_cell.angle_beta   90.00
_cell.angle_gamma   90.00
#
_symmetry.space_group_name_H-M   'P 1'
#
loop_
_entity.id
_entity.type
_entity.pdbx_description
1 polymer ?
#
loop_
_entity_poly.entity_id
_entity_poly.type
_entity_poly.pdbx_seq_one_letter_code
_entity_poly.pdbx_strand_id
1 'polypeptide(L)'
;KIYVGQKDFVDMSSLIKKYKDEKFLLPSSDQLNADVPQTLDRLKVDWTQGTFYRTVMSDLTDLKDVHYDILAFFSPTGIKSLFKNFPDFKQNNTRIAVFGSTTQKEALEHGLRVDIMAPSPGTPSMTGALEKYVAEANKGK
;
A
#
# COMPACT_ATOMS: atom_id res chain seq x y z
N LYS A 1 27.73 -9.12 -9.88
CA LYS A 1 27.27 -7.81 -10.41
C LYS A 1 25.91 -7.49 -9.84
N ILE A 2 25.65 -6.22 -9.53
CA ILE A 2 24.34 -5.73 -9.09
C ILE A 2 23.71 -4.98 -10.25
N TYR A 3 22.44 -5.25 -10.53
CA TYR A 3 21.66 -4.58 -11.54
C TYR A 3 20.43 -3.96 -10.85
N VAL A 4 20.07 -2.75 -11.24
CA VAL A 4 19.00 -1.99 -10.60
C VAL A 4 18.03 -1.53 -11.67
N GLY A 5 16.73 -1.79 -11.47
CA GLY A 5 15.65 -1.17 -12.25
C GLY A 5 15.49 0.30 -11.88
N GLN A 6 14.99 1.12 -12.78
CA GLN A 6 14.84 2.56 -12.55
C GLN A 6 13.53 2.91 -11.85
N LYS A 7 12.45 2.20 -12.16
CA LYS A 7 11.11 2.56 -11.71
C LYS A 7 10.33 1.38 -11.14
N ASP A 8 10.20 0.31 -11.92
CA ASP A 8 9.40 -0.85 -11.56
C ASP A 8 10.01 -2.15 -12.07
N PHE A 9 9.32 -3.28 -11.81
CA PHE A 9 9.79 -4.59 -12.24
C PHE A 9 9.87 -4.74 -13.77
N VAL A 10 9.05 -3.99 -14.52
CA VAL A 10 9.03 -4.06 -15.98
C VAL A 10 10.36 -3.59 -16.55
N ASP A 11 11.02 -2.62 -15.92
CA ASP A 11 12.35 -2.13 -16.34
C ASP A 11 13.41 -3.24 -16.30
N MET A 12 13.23 -4.23 -15.42
CA MET A 12 14.12 -5.38 -15.31
C MET A 12 13.91 -6.42 -16.40
N SER A 13 12.81 -6.37 -17.15
CA SER A 13 12.42 -7.42 -18.11
C SER A 13 13.46 -7.65 -19.19
N SER A 14 14.09 -6.60 -19.72
CA SER A 14 15.13 -6.68 -20.75
C SER A 14 16.40 -7.36 -20.23
N LEU A 15 16.74 -7.05 -18.98
CA LEU A 15 17.90 -7.65 -18.32
C LEU A 15 17.64 -9.13 -18.00
N ILE A 16 16.47 -9.44 -17.43
CA ILE A 16 16.05 -10.82 -17.14
C ILE A 16 16.09 -11.66 -18.45
N LYS A 17 15.54 -11.11 -19.53
CA LYS A 17 15.57 -11.77 -20.85
C LYS A 17 16.99 -12.04 -21.37
N LYS A 18 17.94 -11.16 -21.07
CA LYS A 18 19.35 -11.34 -21.44
C LYS A 18 19.97 -12.56 -20.74
N TYR A 19 19.50 -12.89 -19.54
CA TYR A 19 20.00 -13.99 -18.72
C TYR A 19 18.95 -15.12 -18.60
N LYS A 20 18.12 -15.30 -19.63
CA LYS A 20 16.97 -16.24 -19.60
C LYS A 20 17.33 -17.70 -19.32
N ASP A 21 18.58 -18.10 -19.58
CA ASP A 21 19.05 -19.46 -19.34
C ASP A 21 19.55 -19.70 -17.92
N GLU A 22 19.52 -18.66 -17.07
CA GLU A 22 19.84 -18.72 -15.66
C GLU A 22 18.59 -19.03 -14.82
N LYS A 23 18.81 -19.52 -13.60
CA LYS A 23 17.74 -19.74 -12.61
C LYS A 23 17.55 -18.49 -11.76
N PHE A 24 16.32 -18.07 -11.61
CA PHE A 24 15.97 -16.87 -10.82
C PHE A 24 15.31 -17.25 -9.52
N LEU A 25 15.77 -16.66 -8.41
CA LEU A 25 15.07 -16.66 -7.14
C LEU A 25 14.41 -15.30 -6.95
N LEU A 26 13.09 -15.31 -6.70
CA LEU A 26 12.30 -14.13 -6.37
C LEU A 26 12.04 -14.08 -4.87
N PRO A 27 12.89 -13.40 -4.07
CA PRO A 27 12.61 -13.18 -2.65
C PRO A 27 11.42 -12.23 -2.51
N SER A 28 10.39 -12.64 -1.79
CA SER A 28 9.18 -11.84 -1.64
C SER A 28 8.45 -12.12 -0.33
N SER A 29 7.39 -11.35 -0.08
CA SER A 29 6.40 -11.72 0.91
C SER A 29 5.49 -12.84 0.42
N ASP A 30 4.65 -13.36 1.30
CA ASP A 30 3.55 -14.25 0.95
C ASP A 30 2.49 -13.57 0.07
N GLN A 31 2.40 -12.24 0.13
CA GLN A 31 1.52 -11.42 -0.71
C GLN A 31 2.32 -10.81 -1.86
N LEU A 32 2.49 -11.56 -2.94
CA LEU A 32 3.19 -11.11 -4.13
C LEU A 32 2.21 -10.45 -5.11
N ASN A 33 2.60 -9.30 -5.66
CA ASN A 33 1.86 -8.68 -6.77
C ASN A 33 1.87 -9.63 -7.97
N ALA A 34 0.70 -9.94 -8.51
CA ALA A 34 0.51 -10.87 -9.62
C ALA A 34 1.27 -10.47 -10.91
N ASP A 35 1.55 -9.19 -11.11
CA ASP A 35 2.26 -8.68 -12.29
C ASP A 35 3.69 -9.24 -12.41
N VAL A 36 4.34 -9.51 -11.26
CA VAL A 36 5.72 -10.00 -11.23
C VAL A 36 5.79 -11.45 -11.72
N PRO A 37 5.06 -12.43 -11.15
CA PRO A 37 4.99 -13.79 -11.67
C PRO A 37 4.58 -13.84 -13.14
N GLN A 38 3.51 -13.14 -13.52
CA GLN A 38 3.02 -13.11 -14.89
C GLN A 38 4.08 -12.61 -15.88
N THR A 39 4.90 -11.63 -15.46
CA THR A 39 6.00 -11.15 -16.30
C THR A 39 7.10 -12.18 -16.44
N LEU A 40 7.50 -12.87 -15.36
CA LEU A 40 8.50 -13.93 -15.40
C LEU A 40 8.04 -15.10 -16.27
N ASP A 41 6.78 -15.53 -16.13
CA ASP A 41 6.18 -16.59 -16.95
C ASP A 41 6.15 -16.21 -18.43
N ARG A 42 5.78 -14.95 -18.74
CA ARG A 42 5.79 -14.43 -20.12
C ARG A 42 7.19 -14.40 -20.73
N LEU A 43 8.21 -14.14 -19.92
CA LEU A 43 9.62 -14.17 -20.34
C LEU A 43 10.15 -15.60 -20.48
N LYS A 44 9.41 -16.61 -20.03
CA LYS A 44 9.76 -18.04 -20.07
C LYS A 44 11.11 -18.33 -19.42
N VAL A 45 11.37 -17.74 -18.25
CA VAL A 45 12.55 -17.99 -17.44
C VAL A 45 12.27 -19.05 -16.37
N ASP A 46 13.29 -19.78 -15.96
CA ASP A 46 13.22 -20.70 -14.82
C ASP A 46 13.29 -19.87 -13.52
N TRP A 47 12.19 -19.79 -12.77
CA TRP A 47 12.14 -19.00 -11.54
C TRP A 47 11.41 -19.71 -10.41
N THR A 48 11.81 -19.39 -9.19
CA THR A 48 11.21 -19.90 -7.96
C THR A 48 10.94 -18.76 -6.99
N GLN A 49 9.76 -18.74 -6.37
CA GLN A 49 9.46 -17.82 -5.29
C GLN A 49 10.07 -18.30 -3.98
N GLY A 50 10.81 -17.42 -3.30
CA GLY A 50 11.24 -17.61 -1.91
C GLY A 50 10.45 -16.70 -1.00
N THR A 51 9.54 -17.25 -0.20
CA THR A 51 8.81 -16.47 0.81
C THR A 51 9.70 -16.18 2.01
N PHE A 52 10.15 -14.94 2.15
CA PHE A 52 11.09 -14.51 3.19
C PHE A 52 10.40 -13.90 4.41
N TYR A 53 9.18 -13.34 4.23
CA TYR A 53 8.39 -12.77 5.31
C TYR A 53 6.90 -12.86 4.99
N ARG A 54 6.09 -12.72 6.03
CA ARG A 54 4.63 -12.68 5.92
C ARG A 54 4.10 -11.37 6.49
N THR A 55 3.14 -10.79 5.79
CA THR A 55 2.40 -9.64 6.30
C THR A 55 1.23 -10.14 7.11
N VAL A 56 1.23 -9.85 8.41
CA VAL A 56 0.15 -10.20 9.32
C VAL A 56 -0.55 -8.96 9.85
N MET A 57 -1.85 -9.04 10.03
CA MET A 57 -2.62 -7.99 10.69
C MET A 57 -2.45 -8.16 12.19
N SER A 58 -1.94 -7.12 12.85
CA SER A 58 -1.82 -7.10 14.31
C SER A 58 -3.20 -7.04 14.97
N ASP A 59 -3.28 -7.58 16.18
CA ASP A 59 -4.40 -7.31 17.08
C ASP A 59 -4.30 -5.87 17.59
N LEU A 60 -5.37 -5.11 17.44
CA LEU A 60 -5.49 -3.70 17.85
C LEU A 60 -6.60 -3.52 18.89
N THR A 61 -6.97 -4.57 19.60
CA THR A 61 -8.08 -4.54 20.57
C THR A 61 -7.86 -3.52 21.68
N ASP A 62 -6.60 -3.25 22.04
CA ASP A 62 -6.19 -2.23 23.01
C ASP A 62 -6.51 -0.79 22.57
N LEU A 63 -6.75 -0.57 21.27
CA LEU A 63 -7.12 0.74 20.73
C LEU A 63 -8.65 0.95 20.61
N LYS A 64 -9.46 0.02 21.08
CA LYS A 64 -10.91 0.03 20.90
C LYS A 64 -11.58 1.31 21.45
N ASP A 65 -11.09 1.81 22.58
CA ASP A 65 -11.66 2.97 23.25
C ASP A 65 -10.89 4.27 22.96
N VAL A 66 -9.94 4.22 21.99
CA VAL A 66 -9.17 5.39 21.59
C VAL A 66 -9.83 6.06 20.40
N HIS A 67 -10.11 7.35 20.53
CA HIS A 67 -10.62 8.16 19.45
C HIS A 67 -9.48 8.89 18.74
N TYR A 68 -9.45 8.78 17.41
CA TYR A 68 -8.50 9.48 16.57
C TYR A 68 -9.22 10.44 15.63
N ASP A 69 -8.72 11.68 15.55
CA ASP A 69 -9.24 12.69 14.62
C ASP A 69 -8.95 12.31 13.16
N ILE A 70 -7.80 11.70 12.90
CA ILE A 70 -7.36 11.28 11.56
C ILE A 70 -6.80 9.86 11.62
N LEU A 71 -7.24 9.00 10.70
CA LEU A 71 -6.63 7.70 10.43
C LEU A 71 -5.97 7.73 9.05
N ALA A 72 -4.67 7.43 9.00
CA ALA A 72 -3.88 7.46 7.79
C ALA A 72 -3.52 6.04 7.31
N PHE A 73 -3.88 5.70 6.08
CA PHE A 73 -3.69 4.39 5.47
C PHE A 73 -2.77 4.46 4.26
N PHE A 74 -1.72 3.64 4.28
CA PHE A 74 -0.72 3.58 3.22
C PHE A 74 -0.92 2.39 2.27
N SER A 75 -1.84 1.48 2.60
CA SER A 75 -2.12 0.30 1.78
C SER A 75 -3.54 -0.21 1.99
N PRO A 76 -4.10 -0.98 1.03
CA PRO A 76 -5.38 -1.66 1.19
C PRO A 76 -5.42 -2.59 2.42
N THR A 77 -4.29 -3.23 2.75
CA THR A 77 -4.19 -4.10 3.93
C THR A 77 -4.47 -3.35 5.24
N GLY A 78 -4.10 -2.07 5.33
CA GLY A 78 -4.43 -1.23 6.48
C GLY A 78 -5.94 -1.06 6.66
N ILE A 79 -6.68 -0.82 5.59
CA ILE A 79 -8.15 -0.73 5.61
C ILE A 79 -8.77 -2.06 6.05
N LYS A 80 -8.31 -3.18 5.47
CA LYS A 80 -8.76 -4.52 5.87
C LYS A 80 -8.47 -4.83 7.33
N SER A 81 -7.32 -4.38 7.83
CA SER A 81 -6.94 -4.52 9.24
C SER A 81 -7.88 -3.73 10.16
N LEU A 82 -8.27 -2.51 9.78
CA LEU A 82 -9.26 -1.73 10.53
C LEU A 82 -10.56 -2.52 10.72
N PHE A 83 -11.17 -2.98 9.64
CA PHE A 83 -12.45 -3.71 9.70
C PHE A 83 -12.34 -5.12 10.28
N LYS A 84 -11.17 -5.76 10.21
CA LYS A 84 -10.93 -7.02 10.91
C LYS A 84 -10.91 -6.84 12.43
N ASN A 85 -10.26 -5.79 12.91
CA ASN A 85 -10.17 -5.49 14.36
C ASN A 85 -11.43 -4.82 14.90
N PHE A 86 -12.08 -3.99 14.08
CA PHE A 86 -13.26 -3.20 14.45
C PHE A 86 -14.37 -3.37 13.40
N PRO A 87 -15.08 -4.52 13.39
CA PRO A 87 -16.11 -4.80 12.36
C PRO A 87 -17.23 -3.75 12.32
N ASP A 88 -17.56 -3.16 13.48
CA ASP A 88 -18.61 -2.16 13.62
C ASP A 88 -18.07 -0.73 13.52
N PHE A 89 -16.85 -0.53 13.01
CA PHE A 89 -16.24 0.80 12.88
C PHE A 89 -17.15 1.74 12.09
N LYS A 90 -17.45 2.90 12.71
CA LYS A 90 -18.16 3.99 12.07
C LYS A 90 -17.26 5.21 12.02
N GLN A 91 -17.04 5.72 10.83
CA GLN A 91 -16.13 6.83 10.60
C GLN A 91 -16.54 8.11 11.37
N ASN A 92 -17.84 8.42 11.42
CA ASN A 92 -18.38 9.63 12.06
C ASN A 92 -17.56 10.89 11.64
N ASN A 93 -16.95 11.56 12.63
CA ASN A 93 -16.13 12.75 12.42
C ASN A 93 -14.64 12.46 12.19
N THR A 94 -14.20 11.20 12.29
CA THR A 94 -12.81 10.81 11.97
C THR A 94 -12.52 11.07 10.50
N ARG A 95 -11.40 11.69 10.21
CA ARG A 95 -10.91 11.92 8.85
C ARG A 95 -10.12 10.73 8.37
N ILE A 96 -10.36 10.31 7.13
CA ILE A 96 -9.61 9.22 6.50
C ILE A 96 -8.64 9.81 5.49
N ALA A 97 -7.36 9.56 5.73
CA ALA A 97 -6.28 9.89 4.82
C ALA A 97 -5.77 8.61 4.14
N VAL A 98 -5.63 8.63 2.80
CA VAL A 98 -5.17 7.47 2.04
C VAL A 98 -4.00 7.82 1.13
N PHE A 99 -3.07 6.87 0.98
CA PHE A 99 -1.95 6.99 0.07
C PHE A 99 -2.15 6.04 -1.13
N GLY A 100 -2.24 6.62 -2.33
CA GLY A 100 -2.38 5.89 -3.58
C GLY A 100 -3.82 5.48 -3.90
N SER A 101 -4.07 5.31 -5.20
CA SER A 101 -5.41 5.02 -5.74
C SER A 101 -5.96 3.65 -5.31
N THR A 102 -5.09 2.66 -5.12
CA THR A 102 -5.50 1.33 -4.66
C THR A 102 -6.02 1.35 -3.23
N THR A 103 -5.38 2.13 -2.35
CA THR A 103 -5.84 2.33 -0.96
C THR A 103 -7.14 3.13 -0.93
N GLN A 104 -7.27 4.14 -1.79
CA GLN A 104 -8.50 4.91 -1.94
C GLN A 104 -9.67 4.00 -2.36
N LYS A 105 -9.46 3.17 -3.38
CA LYS A 105 -10.47 2.23 -3.86
C LYS A 105 -10.95 1.31 -2.73
N GLU A 106 -10.02 0.70 -2.00
CA GLU A 106 -10.34 -0.18 -0.87
C GLU A 106 -11.15 0.55 0.22
N ALA A 107 -10.80 1.81 0.55
CA ALA A 107 -11.53 2.61 1.52
C ALA A 107 -12.98 2.85 1.08
N LEU A 108 -13.20 3.22 -0.19
CA LEU A 108 -14.52 3.45 -0.75
C LEU A 108 -15.36 2.17 -0.80
N GLU A 109 -14.76 1.03 -1.14
CA GLU A 109 -15.43 -0.28 -1.14
C GLU A 109 -15.92 -0.70 0.27
N HIS A 110 -15.25 -0.22 1.31
CA HIS A 110 -15.68 -0.41 2.70
C HIS A 110 -16.60 0.73 3.22
N GLY A 111 -17.08 1.60 2.34
CA GLY A 111 -18.01 2.68 2.68
C GLY A 111 -17.38 3.85 3.43
N LEU A 112 -16.05 3.97 3.45
CA LEU A 112 -15.36 5.09 4.07
C LEU A 112 -15.36 6.32 3.13
N ARG A 113 -15.56 7.50 3.74
CA ARG A 113 -15.34 8.79 3.08
C ARG A 113 -13.84 9.09 3.13
N VAL A 114 -13.22 9.32 1.99
CA VAL A 114 -11.82 9.75 1.91
C VAL A 114 -11.76 11.26 1.99
N ASP A 115 -11.17 11.79 3.06
CA ASP A 115 -11.07 13.24 3.32
C ASP A 115 -9.73 13.80 2.81
N ILE A 116 -8.68 13.00 2.83
CA ILE A 116 -7.31 13.41 2.48
C ILE A 116 -6.71 12.38 1.53
N MET A 117 -6.24 12.83 0.36
CA MET A 117 -5.62 11.98 -0.65
C MET A 117 -4.16 12.38 -0.88
N ALA A 118 -3.26 11.42 -0.81
CA ALA A 118 -1.86 11.55 -1.22
C ALA A 118 -1.46 10.39 -2.15
N PRO A 119 -0.55 10.60 -3.12
CA PRO A 119 -0.05 11.90 -3.55
C PRO A 119 -1.11 12.72 -4.27
N SER A 120 -1.05 14.04 -4.16
CA SER A 120 -1.88 14.97 -4.92
C SER A 120 -1.05 16.16 -5.39
N PRO A 121 -1.53 16.96 -6.36
CA PRO A 121 -0.81 18.14 -6.80
C PRO A 121 -0.44 19.05 -5.62
N GLY A 122 0.86 19.33 -5.45
CA GLY A 122 1.39 20.14 -4.36
C GLY A 122 1.62 19.40 -3.03
N THR A 123 1.18 18.15 -2.89
CA THR A 123 1.38 17.31 -1.69
C THR A 123 1.76 15.87 -2.08
N PRO A 124 3.03 15.62 -2.49
CA PRO A 124 3.48 14.32 -2.96
C PRO A 124 3.62 13.27 -1.85
N SER A 125 3.61 13.69 -0.57
CA SER A 125 3.72 12.80 0.59
C SER A 125 2.47 12.85 1.46
N MET A 126 2.25 11.78 2.26
CA MET A 126 1.17 11.75 3.25
C MET A 126 1.36 12.84 4.30
N THR A 127 2.59 13.06 4.78
CA THR A 127 2.89 14.09 5.78
C THR A 127 2.54 15.48 5.26
N GLY A 128 2.93 15.82 4.03
CA GLY A 128 2.59 17.11 3.42
C GLY A 128 1.08 17.28 3.21
N ALA A 129 0.36 16.20 2.86
CA ALA A 129 -1.11 16.25 2.72
C ALA A 129 -1.80 16.48 4.07
N LEU A 130 -1.34 15.81 5.13
CA LEU A 130 -1.84 15.98 6.49
C LEU A 130 -1.56 17.39 7.02
N GLU A 131 -0.34 17.88 6.86
CA GLU A 131 0.06 19.23 7.28
C GLU A 131 -0.83 20.29 6.62
N LYS A 132 -1.01 20.21 5.32
CA LYS A 132 -1.90 21.11 4.58
C LYS A 132 -3.33 21.05 5.10
N TYR A 133 -3.88 19.85 5.27
CA TYR A 133 -5.24 19.66 5.76
C TYR A 133 -5.44 20.27 7.16
N VAL A 134 -4.52 19.98 8.09
CA VAL A 134 -4.58 20.49 9.47
C VAL A 134 -4.46 22.04 9.50
N ALA A 135 -3.56 22.59 8.69
CA ALA A 135 -3.42 24.04 8.56
C ALA A 135 -4.69 24.71 8.02
N GLU A 136 -5.34 24.10 7.04
CA GLU A 136 -6.60 24.60 6.47
C GLU A 136 -7.77 24.46 7.46
N ALA A 137 -7.89 23.33 8.16
CA ALA A 137 -8.95 23.08 9.13
C ALA A 137 -8.87 23.99 10.37
N ASN A 138 -7.69 24.52 10.68
CA ASN A 138 -7.47 25.43 11.81
C ASN A 138 -7.44 26.91 11.42
N LYS A 139 -7.61 27.25 10.12
CA LYS A 139 -7.77 28.65 9.70
C LYS A 139 -9.15 29.15 10.16
N GLY A 140 -9.15 29.95 11.19
CA GLY A 140 -10.37 30.57 11.72
C GLY A 140 -10.78 30.13 13.12
N LYS A 141 -9.88 29.42 13.81
CA LYS A 141 -9.96 29.17 15.25
C LYS A 141 -9.10 30.17 16.01
#